data_e415767816922750cceeb7dd74389afc
#
_entry.id   e415767816922750cceeb7dd74389afc
#
_cell.length_a   1.000
_cell.length_b   1.000
_cell.length_c   1.000
_cell.angle_alpha   90.00
_cell.angle_beta   90.00
_cell.angle_gamma   90.00
#
_symmetry.space_group_name_H-M   'P 1'
#
loop_
_entity.id
_entity.type
_entity.pdbx_description
1 polymer ?
#
loop_
_entity_poly.entity_id
_entity_poly.type
_entity_poly.pdbx_seq_one_letter_code
_entity_poly.pdbx_strand_id
1 'polypeptide(L)'
;MFNQWLLLCQYQYVSDLLFFITRSMWNALLQMCNQTNLLIFFLITGFLPSSFSMYAVTLSSALFLLEKYASAVSVAAAGVILGWPFSILVFLPVTVYSLMRGPFRRVFLSGFLTSLCLLVLSFVADYYYYGRWTSSAFNLLKYNVLGGGESHLYGTEGATFYLRNGFNNFNFAFILALLFVGVALSARRKFAPDLLIVVSPVYIWLAFMSMQAHKEERFLYPIYTLICVAAASVIDSFPDFFHDKYASEQSIFFKVAKVLRPLILGFILCTSHSRTFSMLNGYGAPLQIYEHLEYHEDTGPGSVLCVGSEWHRYPSSFFVPSYISEVRWIDDGFRGLLPFPFNETLGGTTAAPSYFNDKNKASDKQYLKDIGACNLLMELDLRRAYPSRGNDLSTWETLAALPFLDRELSPALYRSFFIPYQWQHKNVFGLYKLLRRLPVQVAKDPEQLKSN
;
A
#
# COMPACT_ATOMS: atom_id res chain seq x y z
N MET A 1 11.62 14.41 -10.02
CA MET A 1 12.65 15.22 -9.33
C MET A 1 12.31 15.51 -7.88
N PHE A 2 11.14 16.04 -7.54
CA PHE A 2 10.76 16.33 -6.13
C PHE A 2 10.74 15.07 -5.23
N ASN A 3 10.22 13.93 -5.74
CA ASN A 3 10.24 12.65 -5.02
C ASN A 3 11.65 12.07 -4.81
N GLN A 4 12.59 12.31 -5.74
CA GLN A 4 13.98 11.89 -5.56
C GLN A 4 14.71 12.75 -4.52
N TRP A 5 14.39 14.03 -4.42
CA TRP A 5 14.93 14.92 -3.39
C TRP A 5 14.41 14.58 -2.00
N LEU A 6 13.11 14.26 -1.88
CA LEU A 6 12.51 13.77 -0.62
C LEU A 6 13.12 12.43 -0.20
N LEU A 7 13.38 11.52 -1.15
CA LEU A 7 14.05 10.24 -0.92
C LEU A 7 15.51 10.43 -0.46
N LEU A 8 16.24 11.37 -1.05
CA LEU A 8 17.63 11.69 -0.66
C LEU A 8 17.66 12.35 0.73
N CYS A 9 16.77 13.30 1.01
CA CYS A 9 16.66 13.89 2.34
C CYS A 9 16.23 12.86 3.40
N GLN A 10 15.31 11.96 3.08
CA GLN A 10 14.94 10.86 3.97
C GLN A 10 16.12 9.90 4.20
N TYR A 11 16.85 9.56 3.14
CA TYR A 11 18.02 8.68 3.24
C TYR A 11 19.11 9.30 4.12
N GLN A 12 19.35 10.60 3.98
CA GLN A 12 20.33 11.34 4.79
C GLN A 12 19.86 11.44 6.25
N TYR A 13 18.59 11.81 6.51
CA TYR A 13 18.04 11.94 7.86
C TYR A 13 17.81 10.60 8.56
N VAL A 14 17.39 9.57 7.83
CA VAL A 14 17.37 8.20 8.34
C VAL A 14 18.81 7.74 8.61
N SER A 15 19.77 8.16 7.80
CA SER A 15 21.19 7.94 7.97
C SER A 15 21.73 8.57 9.27
N ASP A 16 21.40 9.81 9.53
CA ASP A 16 21.85 10.53 10.74
C ASP A 16 21.13 10.03 11.99
N LEU A 17 19.85 9.68 11.90
CA LEU A 17 19.08 9.03 12.96
C LEU A 17 19.73 7.72 13.41
N LEU A 18 20.21 6.97 12.47
CA LEU A 18 20.76 5.64 12.67
C LEU A 18 22.23 5.66 13.11
N PHE A 19 22.98 6.70 12.75
CA PHE A 19 24.32 6.95 13.29
C PHE A 19 24.30 7.18 14.80
N PHE A 20 23.18 7.74 15.31
CA PHE A 20 22.97 7.99 16.75
C PHE A 20 22.60 6.73 17.55
N ILE A 21 22.01 5.71 16.91
CA ILE A 21 21.47 4.54 17.61
C ILE A 21 22.53 3.46 17.86
N THR A 22 23.55 3.35 17.15
CA THR A 22 24.82 2.61 17.25
C THR A 22 25.32 2.15 15.88
N ARG A 23 26.64 2.02 15.72
CA ARG A 23 27.29 1.61 14.46
C ARG A 23 26.90 0.20 13.98
N SER A 24 26.46 -0.67 14.90
CA SER A 24 26.02 -2.05 14.60
C SER A 24 24.54 -2.12 14.23
N MET A 25 23.71 -1.33 14.89
CA MET A 25 22.28 -1.20 14.57
C MET A 25 22.04 -0.52 13.23
N TRP A 26 22.92 0.42 12.85
CA TRP A 26 22.97 1.04 11.54
C TRP A 26 23.08 0.02 10.41
N ASN A 27 24.03 -0.90 10.49
CA ASN A 27 24.22 -1.92 9.45
C ASN A 27 23.03 -2.88 9.39
N ALA A 28 22.44 -3.25 10.52
CA ALA A 28 21.24 -4.08 10.56
C ALA A 28 20.02 -3.38 9.98
N LEU A 29 19.80 -2.11 10.30
CA LEU A 29 18.70 -1.30 9.77
C LEU A 29 18.87 -0.97 8.29
N LEU A 30 20.10 -0.64 7.85
CA LEU A 30 20.40 -0.48 6.42
C LEU A 30 20.14 -1.76 5.64
N GLN A 31 20.52 -2.90 6.19
CA GLN A 31 20.24 -4.19 5.58
C GLN A 31 18.72 -4.48 5.57
N MET A 32 18.01 -4.27 6.68
CA MET A 32 16.56 -4.45 6.73
C MET A 32 15.83 -3.45 5.82
N CYS A 33 16.20 -2.19 5.82
CA CYS A 33 15.64 -1.18 4.92
C CYS A 33 16.00 -1.47 3.45
N ASN A 34 17.20 -1.91 3.12
CA ASN A 34 17.56 -2.29 1.76
C ASN A 34 16.83 -3.56 1.28
N GLN A 35 16.43 -4.43 2.18
CA GLN A 35 15.88 -5.75 1.85
C GLN A 35 14.36 -5.79 1.83
N THR A 36 13.71 -4.97 2.67
CA THR A 36 12.29 -4.64 2.55
C THR A 36 12.07 -3.62 1.44
N ASN A 37 13.14 -3.04 0.89
CA ASN A 37 13.10 -1.91 -0.04
C ASN A 37 12.35 -2.18 -1.34
N LEU A 38 12.30 -3.40 -1.87
CA LEU A 38 11.53 -3.62 -3.09
C LEU A 38 10.03 -3.47 -2.82
N LEU A 39 9.52 -4.08 -1.75
CA LEU A 39 8.12 -3.92 -1.33
C LEU A 39 7.87 -2.50 -0.80
N ILE A 40 8.76 -1.98 0.06
CA ILE A 40 8.69 -0.61 0.57
C ILE A 40 8.88 0.40 -0.57
N PHE A 41 9.72 0.14 -1.57
CA PHE A 41 9.89 0.99 -2.75
C PHE A 41 8.60 1.09 -3.57
N PHE A 42 7.89 -0.01 -3.81
CA PHE A 42 6.58 0.02 -4.45
C PHE A 42 5.52 0.73 -3.59
N LEU A 43 5.56 0.57 -2.27
CA LEU A 43 4.66 1.24 -1.34
C LEU A 43 4.98 2.74 -1.19
N ILE A 44 6.25 3.10 -1.30
CA ILE A 44 6.78 4.48 -1.27
C ILE A 44 6.38 5.25 -2.53
N THR A 45 6.36 4.62 -3.69
CA THR A 45 5.95 5.28 -4.95
C THR A 45 4.43 5.50 -5.03
N GLY A 46 3.66 4.83 -4.17
CA GLY A 46 2.22 5.05 -4.07
C GLY A 46 1.90 6.44 -3.50
N PHE A 47 1.17 7.26 -4.27
CA PHE A 47 0.69 8.57 -3.82
C PHE A 47 -0.54 8.40 -2.91
N LEU A 48 -0.32 7.83 -1.73
CA LEU A 48 -1.37 7.54 -0.76
C LEU A 48 -1.22 8.41 0.49
N PRO A 49 -2.32 8.85 1.12
CA PRO A 49 -2.28 9.57 2.39
C PRO A 49 -1.51 8.84 3.50
N SER A 50 -1.67 7.52 3.58
CA SER A 50 -0.96 6.67 4.55
C SER A 50 0.55 6.59 4.29
N SER A 51 0.98 6.61 3.01
CA SER A 51 2.40 6.66 2.64
C SER A 51 3.02 8.00 3.03
N PHE A 52 2.32 9.12 2.78
CA PHE A 52 2.77 10.44 3.23
C PHE A 52 2.91 10.49 4.75
N SER A 53 1.93 9.96 5.49
CA SER A 53 2.00 9.87 6.95
C SER A 53 3.19 9.02 7.42
N MET A 54 3.53 7.91 6.74
CA MET A 54 4.72 7.10 7.04
C MET A 54 6.00 7.92 6.95
N TYR A 55 6.15 8.76 5.91
CA TYR A 55 7.31 9.63 5.78
C TYR A 55 7.38 10.66 6.89
N ALA A 56 6.26 11.31 7.17
CA ALA A 56 6.17 12.29 8.23
C ALA A 56 6.45 11.67 9.62
N VAL A 57 5.96 10.46 9.90
CA VAL A 57 6.26 9.72 11.14
C VAL A 57 7.76 9.45 11.27
N THR A 58 8.38 8.97 10.19
CA THR A 58 9.82 8.69 10.18
C THR A 58 10.63 9.95 10.46
N LEU A 59 10.33 11.05 9.76
CA LEU A 59 11.03 12.32 9.94
C LEU A 59 10.76 12.96 11.31
N SER A 60 9.52 12.93 11.79
CA SER A 60 9.15 13.45 13.11
C SER A 60 9.86 12.68 14.22
N SER A 61 9.92 11.36 14.13
CA SER A 61 10.64 10.50 15.08
C SER A 61 12.15 10.78 15.07
N ALA A 62 12.72 10.97 13.87
CA ALA A 62 14.13 11.34 13.73
C ALA A 62 14.44 12.70 14.40
N LEU A 63 13.62 13.72 14.10
CA LEU A 63 13.78 15.04 14.71
C LEU A 63 13.61 15.02 16.22
N PHE A 64 12.71 14.19 16.74
CA PHE A 64 12.54 13.99 18.18
C PHE A 64 13.80 13.40 18.82
N LEU A 65 14.39 12.35 18.23
CA LEU A 65 15.63 11.74 18.72
C LEU A 65 16.84 12.69 18.63
N LEU A 66 16.83 13.63 17.69
CA LEU A 66 17.80 14.71 17.55
C LEU A 66 17.49 15.92 18.46
N GLU A 67 16.53 15.80 19.39
CA GLU A 67 16.09 16.86 20.31
C GLU A 67 15.54 18.14 19.60
N LYS A 68 15.22 18.04 18.30
CA LYS A 68 14.60 19.13 17.52
C LYS A 68 13.08 19.13 17.68
N TYR A 69 12.62 19.26 18.92
CA TYR A 69 11.21 19.05 19.31
C TYR A 69 10.20 19.93 18.54
N ALA A 70 10.52 21.20 18.31
CA ALA A 70 9.63 22.11 17.58
C ALA A 70 9.43 21.64 16.12
N SER A 71 10.51 21.25 15.44
CA SER A 71 10.45 20.72 14.08
C SER A 71 9.75 19.36 14.03
N ALA A 72 9.96 18.49 15.04
CA ALA A 72 9.27 17.21 15.13
C ALA A 72 7.75 17.38 15.17
N VAL A 73 7.24 18.33 15.97
CA VAL A 73 5.80 18.61 16.08
C VAL A 73 5.26 19.28 14.81
N SER A 74 6.03 20.16 14.16
CA SER A 74 5.62 20.75 12.88
C SER A 74 5.47 19.69 11.77
N VAL A 75 6.41 18.75 11.71
CA VAL A 75 6.31 17.63 10.74
C VAL A 75 5.16 16.69 11.10
N ALA A 76 4.91 16.44 12.39
CA ALA A 76 3.74 15.68 12.83
C ALA A 76 2.43 16.34 12.37
N ALA A 77 2.31 17.67 12.55
CA ALA A 77 1.15 18.44 12.07
C ALA A 77 0.97 18.30 10.55
N ALA A 78 2.05 18.39 9.77
CA ALA A 78 2.00 18.19 8.33
C ALA A 78 1.56 16.76 7.96
N GLY A 79 2.06 15.74 8.66
CA GLY A 79 1.68 14.35 8.44
C GLY A 79 0.20 14.07 8.69
N VAL A 80 -0.40 14.74 9.67
CA VAL A 80 -1.82 14.64 10.00
C VAL A 80 -2.68 15.39 8.99
N ILE A 81 -2.33 16.64 8.65
CA ILE A 81 -3.20 17.53 7.86
C ILE A 81 -3.12 17.24 6.37
N LEU A 82 -1.89 17.08 5.83
CA LEU A 82 -1.66 16.80 4.41
C LEU A 82 -1.67 15.32 4.07
N GLY A 83 -1.39 14.48 5.04
CA GLY A 83 -1.41 13.03 4.89
C GLY A 83 -2.76 12.44 5.30
N TRP A 84 -2.78 11.75 6.41
CA TRP A 84 -3.95 11.02 6.87
C TRP A 84 -4.36 11.46 8.28
N PRO A 85 -5.52 12.11 8.47
CA PRO A 85 -5.92 12.67 9.76
C PRO A 85 -5.95 11.67 10.92
N PHE A 86 -6.29 10.40 10.65
CA PHE A 86 -6.27 9.35 11.68
C PHE A 86 -4.87 9.05 12.22
N SER A 87 -3.81 9.35 11.45
CA SER A 87 -2.42 9.13 11.87
C SER A 87 -2.00 9.97 13.08
N ILE A 88 -2.87 10.89 13.56
CA ILE A 88 -2.65 11.65 14.81
C ILE A 88 -2.27 10.73 15.97
N LEU A 89 -2.85 9.53 16.06
CA LEU A 89 -2.54 8.55 17.09
C LEU A 89 -1.08 8.06 17.03
N VAL A 90 -0.52 7.97 15.83
CA VAL A 90 0.88 7.56 15.62
C VAL A 90 1.84 8.66 16.06
N PHE A 91 1.47 9.93 15.84
CA PHE A 91 2.27 11.08 16.23
C PHE A 91 2.15 11.46 17.70
N LEU A 92 1.10 10.97 18.39
CA LEU A 92 0.76 11.37 19.75
C LEU A 92 1.92 11.23 20.75
N PRO A 93 2.63 10.07 20.85
CA PRO A 93 3.72 9.91 21.79
C PRO A 93 4.84 10.94 21.57
N VAL A 94 5.32 11.06 20.33
CA VAL A 94 6.39 12.01 19.98
C VAL A 94 5.95 13.45 20.25
N THR A 95 4.72 13.82 19.93
CA THR A 95 4.19 15.18 20.17
C THR A 95 4.12 15.50 21.65
N VAL A 96 3.54 14.62 22.47
CA VAL A 96 3.39 14.82 23.91
C VAL A 96 4.77 14.96 24.59
N TYR A 97 5.69 14.05 24.30
CA TYR A 97 7.02 14.11 24.90
C TYR A 97 7.87 15.27 24.39
N SER A 98 7.67 15.71 23.13
CA SER A 98 8.29 16.94 22.62
C SER A 98 7.80 18.19 23.38
N LEU A 99 6.52 18.28 23.72
CA LEU A 99 5.96 19.35 24.54
C LEU A 99 6.46 19.33 25.98
N MET A 100 6.70 18.13 26.53
CA MET A 100 7.19 17.98 27.90
C MET A 100 8.69 18.25 28.05
N ARG A 101 9.49 17.90 27.05
CA ARG A 101 10.96 18.01 27.12
C ARG A 101 11.52 19.29 26.52
N GLY A 102 10.85 19.80 25.49
CA GLY A 102 11.27 21.02 24.83
C GLY A 102 10.74 22.30 25.52
N PRO A 103 11.18 23.47 25.07
CA PRO A 103 10.60 24.73 25.52
C PRO A 103 9.14 24.83 25.07
N PHE A 104 8.22 24.52 25.98
CA PHE A 104 6.78 24.35 25.72
C PHE A 104 6.19 25.40 24.76
N ARG A 105 6.40 26.69 25.07
CA ARG A 105 5.87 27.79 24.26
C ARG A 105 6.34 27.71 22.80
N ARG A 106 7.62 27.43 22.58
CA ARG A 106 8.21 27.35 21.24
C ARG A 106 7.66 26.14 20.48
N VAL A 107 7.62 24.97 21.14
CA VAL A 107 7.13 23.72 20.55
C VAL A 107 5.65 23.85 20.22
N PHE A 108 4.84 24.35 21.15
CA PHE A 108 3.41 24.56 20.95
C PHE A 108 3.13 25.54 19.81
N LEU A 109 3.78 26.72 19.82
CA LEU A 109 3.59 27.73 18.77
C LEU A 109 4.01 27.21 17.40
N SER A 110 5.11 26.45 17.31
CA SER A 110 5.57 25.85 16.06
C SER A 110 4.51 24.90 15.49
N GLY A 111 3.99 23.96 16.30
CA GLY A 111 2.93 23.06 15.89
C GLY A 111 1.63 23.79 15.52
N PHE A 112 1.21 24.75 16.35
CA PHE A 112 -0.01 25.53 16.13
C PHE A 112 0.04 26.36 14.83
N LEU A 113 1.12 27.11 14.63
CA LEU A 113 1.28 27.93 13.43
C LEU A 113 1.39 27.08 12.16
N THR A 114 2.12 25.96 12.23
CA THR A 114 2.19 25.00 11.12
C THR A 114 0.80 24.45 10.81
N SER A 115 0.06 24.01 11.83
CA SER A 115 -1.30 23.49 11.64
C SER A 115 -2.23 24.52 11.03
N LEU A 116 -2.22 25.74 11.54
CA LEU A 116 -3.06 26.84 11.03
C LEU A 116 -2.73 27.14 9.57
N CYS A 117 -1.45 27.29 9.24
CA CYS A 117 -1.01 27.58 7.88
C CYS A 117 -1.45 26.45 6.91
N LEU A 118 -1.22 25.18 7.27
CA LEU A 118 -1.57 24.06 6.41
C LEU A 118 -3.08 23.87 6.27
N LEU A 119 -3.86 24.11 7.32
CA LEU A 119 -5.32 24.08 7.23
C LEU A 119 -5.86 25.16 6.30
N VAL A 120 -5.34 26.39 6.38
CA VAL A 120 -5.73 27.47 5.48
C VAL A 120 -5.38 27.14 4.03
N LEU A 121 -4.14 26.67 3.78
CA LEU A 121 -3.72 26.26 2.44
C LEU A 121 -4.56 25.11 1.88
N SER A 122 -4.86 24.11 2.69
CA SER A 122 -5.73 22.99 2.30
C SER A 122 -7.14 23.45 1.96
N PHE A 123 -7.70 24.37 2.77
CA PHE A 123 -9.03 24.93 2.56
C PHE A 123 -9.13 25.78 1.28
N VAL A 124 -8.09 26.55 0.96
CA VAL A 124 -7.99 27.31 -0.29
C VAL A 124 -7.85 26.36 -1.49
N ALA A 125 -7.03 25.31 -1.37
CA ALA A 125 -6.89 24.30 -2.42
C ALA A 125 -8.23 23.57 -2.68
N ASP A 126 -8.93 23.16 -1.62
CA ASP A 126 -10.24 22.52 -1.73
C ASP A 126 -11.25 23.45 -2.42
N TYR A 127 -11.26 24.74 -2.09
CA TYR A 127 -12.10 25.73 -2.76
C TYR A 127 -11.78 25.82 -4.27
N TYR A 128 -10.50 25.87 -4.61
CA TYR A 128 -10.06 25.95 -6.01
C TYR A 128 -10.51 24.73 -6.84
N TYR A 129 -10.32 23.52 -6.30
CA TYR A 129 -10.61 22.29 -7.02
C TYR A 129 -12.11 21.91 -7.03
N TYR A 130 -12.84 22.21 -5.95
CA TYR A 130 -14.26 21.81 -5.84
C TYR A 130 -15.24 22.95 -6.20
N GLY A 131 -14.77 24.18 -6.46
CA GLY A 131 -15.60 25.32 -6.78
C GLY A 131 -16.55 25.76 -5.66
N ARG A 132 -16.35 25.27 -4.44
CA ARG A 132 -17.15 25.55 -3.24
C ARG A 132 -16.33 25.45 -1.97
N TRP A 133 -16.71 26.21 -0.95
CA TRP A 133 -16.07 26.12 0.36
C TRP A 133 -16.33 24.74 0.99
N THR A 134 -15.29 23.95 1.11
CA THR A 134 -15.33 22.62 1.72
C THR A 134 -14.00 22.31 2.40
N SER A 135 -13.96 21.29 3.21
CA SER A 135 -12.72 20.76 3.80
C SER A 135 -12.69 19.25 3.65
N SER A 136 -11.84 18.77 2.76
CA SER A 136 -11.70 17.33 2.49
C SER A 136 -11.27 16.57 3.74
N ALA A 137 -10.34 17.10 4.53
CA ALA A 137 -9.87 16.48 5.77
C ALA A 137 -11.00 16.40 6.81
N PHE A 138 -11.80 17.46 6.98
CA PHE A 138 -12.92 17.45 7.91
C PHE A 138 -14.04 16.51 7.45
N ASN A 139 -14.36 16.50 6.16
CA ASN A 139 -15.37 15.59 5.60
C ASN A 139 -14.97 14.12 5.79
N LEU A 140 -13.68 13.80 5.62
CA LEU A 140 -13.15 12.46 5.88
C LEU A 140 -13.33 12.05 7.35
N LEU A 141 -13.01 12.95 8.29
CA LEU A 141 -13.21 12.71 9.71
C LEU A 141 -14.70 12.59 10.06
N LYS A 142 -15.53 13.50 9.53
CA LYS A 142 -16.99 13.47 9.74
C LYS A 142 -17.59 12.16 9.27
N TYR A 143 -17.25 11.71 8.06
CA TYR A 143 -17.78 10.47 7.50
C TYR A 143 -17.39 9.25 8.33
N ASN A 144 -16.13 9.12 8.71
CA ASN A 144 -15.63 7.92 9.38
C ASN A 144 -15.86 7.89 10.91
N VAL A 145 -15.95 9.06 11.57
CA VAL A 145 -16.03 9.15 13.04
C VAL A 145 -17.40 9.61 13.51
N LEU A 146 -17.95 10.67 12.89
CA LEU A 146 -19.20 11.30 13.35
C LEU A 146 -20.43 10.80 12.58
N GLY A 147 -20.26 10.31 11.35
CA GLY A 147 -21.35 9.90 10.46
C GLY A 147 -21.89 8.49 10.69
N GLY A 148 -21.56 7.83 11.81
CA GLY A 148 -22.03 6.48 12.11
C GLY A 148 -21.21 5.36 11.46
N GLY A 149 -20.12 5.69 10.74
CA GLY A 149 -19.11 4.74 10.29
C GLY A 149 -19.63 3.65 9.37
N GLU A 150 -20.14 3.99 8.21
CA GLU A 150 -20.54 3.00 7.18
C GLU A 150 -19.32 2.30 6.53
N SER A 151 -18.19 2.23 7.24
CA SER A 151 -16.97 1.56 6.77
C SER A 151 -17.19 0.07 6.43
N HIS A 152 -18.22 -0.56 7.00
CA HIS A 152 -18.61 -1.93 6.68
C HIS A 152 -19.08 -2.13 5.23
N LEU A 153 -19.49 -1.06 4.53
CA LEU A 153 -19.88 -1.10 3.11
C LEU A 153 -18.70 -1.45 2.19
N TYR A 154 -17.46 -1.26 2.66
CA TYR A 154 -16.23 -1.54 1.92
C TYR A 154 -15.60 -2.90 2.26
N GLY A 155 -16.36 -3.74 2.95
CA GLY A 155 -15.92 -5.06 3.40
C GLY A 155 -15.39 -5.03 4.84
N THR A 156 -15.51 -6.16 5.53
CA THR A 156 -15.08 -6.32 6.93
C THR A 156 -14.06 -7.43 7.04
N GLU A 157 -13.08 -7.24 7.92
CA GLU A 157 -12.02 -8.22 8.19
C GLU A 157 -11.89 -8.49 9.68
N GLY A 158 -11.54 -9.73 10.05
CA GLY A 158 -11.38 -10.15 11.43
C GLY A 158 -10.24 -9.43 12.17
N ALA A 159 -10.24 -9.49 13.52
CA ALA A 159 -9.26 -8.83 14.37
C ALA A 159 -7.80 -9.26 14.09
N THR A 160 -7.58 -10.50 13.65
CA THR A 160 -6.24 -11.05 13.34
C THR A 160 -5.69 -10.62 11.98
N PHE A 161 -6.43 -9.84 11.21
CA PHE A 161 -6.02 -9.42 9.86
C PHE A 161 -4.62 -8.78 9.86
N TYR A 162 -4.38 -7.80 10.73
CA TYR A 162 -3.10 -7.09 10.76
C TYR A 162 -1.94 -7.92 11.33
N LEU A 163 -2.19 -8.90 12.17
CA LEU A 163 -1.15 -9.83 12.61
C LEU A 163 -0.68 -10.71 11.44
N ARG A 164 -1.63 -11.24 10.64
CA ARG A 164 -1.32 -12.01 9.43
C ARG A 164 -0.65 -11.16 8.37
N ASN A 165 -1.16 -9.94 8.16
CA ASN A 165 -0.63 -9.00 7.17
C ASN A 165 0.78 -8.53 7.55
N GLY A 166 1.00 -8.13 8.82
CA GLY A 166 2.31 -7.75 9.32
C GLY A 166 3.33 -8.88 9.20
N PHE A 167 2.93 -10.13 9.51
CA PHE A 167 3.82 -11.28 9.31
C PHE A 167 4.12 -11.53 7.82
N ASN A 168 3.14 -11.44 6.94
CA ASN A 168 3.35 -11.64 5.51
C ASN A 168 4.31 -10.60 4.90
N ASN A 169 4.27 -9.36 5.39
CA ASN A 169 5.08 -8.27 4.84
C ASN A 169 6.47 -8.13 5.49
N PHE A 170 6.57 -8.38 6.79
CA PHE A 170 7.81 -8.23 7.56
C PHE A 170 8.37 -9.56 8.08
N ASN A 171 7.65 -10.66 7.90
CA ASN A 171 8.02 -12.01 8.36
C ASN A 171 8.50 -12.01 9.82
N PHE A 172 9.70 -12.55 10.11
CA PHE A 172 10.27 -12.62 11.46
C PHE A 172 10.59 -11.25 12.05
N ALA A 173 10.85 -10.22 11.24
CA ALA A 173 11.05 -8.86 11.73
C ALA A 173 9.79 -8.33 12.44
N PHE A 174 8.59 -8.70 11.99
CA PHE A 174 7.37 -8.34 12.69
C PHE A 174 7.27 -8.98 14.08
N ILE A 175 7.63 -10.25 14.20
CA ILE A 175 7.66 -10.95 15.51
C ILE A 175 8.64 -10.26 16.44
N LEU A 176 9.85 -9.95 15.97
CA LEU A 176 10.86 -9.24 16.75
C LEU A 176 10.36 -7.86 17.19
N ALA A 177 9.68 -7.13 16.30
CA ALA A 177 9.09 -5.84 16.66
C ALA A 177 8.04 -5.97 17.76
N LEU A 178 7.20 -7.00 17.73
CA LEU A 178 6.22 -7.25 18.80
C LEU A 178 6.86 -7.62 20.12
N LEU A 179 8.04 -8.25 20.12
CA LEU A 179 8.80 -8.60 21.31
C LEU A 179 9.59 -7.42 21.90
N PHE A 180 9.69 -6.27 21.21
CA PHE A 180 10.53 -5.14 21.59
C PHE A 180 10.30 -4.67 23.04
N VAL A 181 9.04 -4.49 23.47
CA VAL A 181 8.72 -4.03 24.84
C VAL A 181 9.19 -5.05 25.87
N GLY A 182 8.93 -6.35 25.65
CA GLY A 182 9.39 -7.41 26.54
C GLY A 182 10.92 -7.44 26.67
N VAL A 183 11.61 -7.26 25.55
CA VAL A 183 13.07 -7.16 25.48
C VAL A 183 13.57 -5.91 26.19
N ALA A 184 12.93 -4.76 25.96
CA ALA A 184 13.29 -3.49 26.60
C ALA A 184 13.15 -3.53 28.13
N LEU A 185 12.14 -4.23 28.62
CA LEU A 185 11.91 -4.42 30.07
C LEU A 185 12.87 -5.45 30.69
N SER A 186 13.26 -6.48 29.92
CA SER A 186 14.09 -7.60 30.39
C SER A 186 15.57 -7.34 30.19
N ALA A 187 15.96 -6.51 29.24
CA ALA A 187 17.35 -6.25 28.91
C ALA A 187 18.03 -5.50 30.06
N ARG A 188 19.18 -6.00 30.48
CA ARG A 188 20.05 -5.32 31.48
C ARG A 188 20.60 -3.98 30.94
N ARG A 189 20.63 -3.83 29.61
CA ARG A 189 20.95 -2.59 28.92
C ARG A 189 19.69 -1.72 28.88
N LYS A 190 19.78 -0.57 29.54
CA LYS A 190 18.66 0.41 29.49
C LYS A 190 18.54 0.94 28.05
N PHE A 191 17.50 0.54 27.34
CA PHE A 191 17.12 1.24 26.13
C PHE A 191 16.91 2.72 26.46
N ALA A 192 17.37 3.62 25.58
CA ALA A 192 17.09 5.02 25.76
C ALA A 192 15.54 5.20 25.84
N PRO A 193 15.01 5.89 26.87
CA PRO A 193 13.56 6.10 26.99
C PRO A 193 12.93 6.67 25.72
N ASP A 194 13.70 7.42 24.96
CA ASP A 194 13.29 8.02 23.70
C ASP A 194 12.94 7.00 22.62
N LEU A 195 13.67 5.88 22.60
CA LEU A 195 13.38 4.79 21.68
C LEU A 195 12.05 4.10 22.01
N LEU A 196 11.72 3.97 23.31
CA LEU A 196 10.41 3.46 23.74
C LEU A 196 9.26 4.38 23.27
N ILE A 197 9.48 5.69 23.33
CA ILE A 197 8.50 6.69 22.85
C ILE A 197 8.32 6.56 21.35
N VAL A 198 9.41 6.48 20.58
CA VAL A 198 9.39 6.37 19.12
C VAL A 198 8.74 5.06 18.65
N VAL A 199 8.95 3.95 19.37
CA VAL A 199 8.40 2.63 18.98
C VAL A 199 6.97 2.43 19.50
N SER A 200 6.55 3.11 20.57
CA SER A 200 5.20 2.93 21.15
C SER A 200 4.04 3.05 20.16
N PRO A 201 4.09 3.90 19.09
CA PRO A 201 3.05 3.96 18.08
C PRO A 201 2.77 2.63 17.39
N VAL A 202 3.76 1.72 17.29
CA VAL A 202 3.53 0.39 16.69
C VAL A 202 2.41 -0.35 17.40
N TYR A 203 2.43 -0.36 18.72
CA TYR A 203 1.43 -1.07 19.54
C TYR A 203 0.10 -0.33 19.58
N ILE A 204 0.14 0.99 19.78
CA ILE A 204 -1.07 1.83 19.82
C ILE A 204 -1.84 1.71 18.51
N TRP A 205 -1.13 1.82 17.38
CA TRP A 205 -1.73 1.79 16.06
C TRP A 205 -2.24 0.40 15.67
N LEU A 206 -1.47 -0.66 15.95
CA LEU A 206 -1.93 -2.04 15.74
C LEU A 206 -3.20 -2.34 16.55
N ALA A 207 -3.25 -1.95 17.82
CA ALA A 207 -4.41 -2.16 18.65
C ALA A 207 -5.62 -1.39 18.09
N PHE A 208 -5.47 -0.10 17.80
CA PHE A 208 -6.53 0.75 17.27
C PHE A 208 -7.06 0.22 15.94
N MET A 209 -6.18 -0.08 14.98
CA MET A 209 -6.60 -0.57 13.65
C MET A 209 -7.21 -1.97 13.71
N SER A 210 -6.77 -2.82 14.63
CA SER A 210 -7.36 -4.16 14.79
C SER A 210 -8.81 -4.12 15.27
N MET A 211 -9.23 -3.03 15.93
CA MET A 211 -10.62 -2.82 16.39
C MET A 211 -11.55 -2.31 15.28
N GLN A 212 -11.01 -1.76 14.19
CA GLN A 212 -11.83 -1.25 13.09
C GLN A 212 -12.51 -2.41 12.34
N ALA A 213 -13.73 -2.21 11.83
CA ALA A 213 -14.45 -3.21 11.04
C ALA A 213 -13.82 -3.36 9.66
N HIS A 214 -13.64 -2.26 8.95
CA HIS A 214 -12.95 -2.22 7.65
C HIS A 214 -11.43 -2.15 7.83
N LYS A 215 -10.71 -3.02 7.14
CA LYS A 215 -9.26 -3.14 7.24
C LYS A 215 -8.64 -3.29 5.87
N GLU A 216 -7.61 -2.46 5.62
CA GLU A 216 -6.77 -2.56 4.44
C GLU A 216 -5.29 -2.60 4.84
N GLU A 217 -4.46 -3.21 4.00
CA GLU A 217 -3.02 -3.30 4.23
C GLU A 217 -2.37 -1.93 4.40
N ARG A 218 -2.75 -0.96 3.54
CA ARG A 218 -2.20 0.40 3.54
C ARG A 218 -2.44 1.18 4.85
N PHE A 219 -3.37 0.74 5.69
CA PHE A 219 -3.60 1.38 6.97
C PHE A 219 -2.49 1.14 7.99
N LEU A 220 -1.63 0.15 7.77
CA LEU A 220 -0.43 -0.05 8.59
C LEU A 220 0.79 0.76 8.13
N TYR A 221 0.78 1.37 6.95
CA TYR A 221 1.95 2.08 6.41
C TYR A 221 2.57 3.09 7.38
N PRO A 222 1.80 3.90 8.14
CA PRO A 222 2.38 4.87 9.06
C PRO A 222 3.39 4.28 10.05
N ILE A 223 3.26 3.00 10.43
CA ILE A 223 4.15 2.36 11.41
C ILE A 223 5.21 1.43 10.80
N TYR A 224 5.29 1.30 9.46
CA TYR A 224 6.19 0.33 8.82
C TYR A 224 7.66 0.57 9.16
N THR A 225 8.12 1.81 9.12
CA THR A 225 9.49 2.16 9.50
C THR A 225 9.76 1.90 10.98
N LEU A 226 8.78 2.14 11.85
CA LEU A 226 8.89 1.91 13.28
C LEU A 226 8.94 0.40 13.63
N ILE A 227 8.26 -0.45 12.86
CA ILE A 227 8.39 -1.92 12.96
C ILE A 227 9.84 -2.34 12.68
N CYS A 228 10.47 -1.78 11.64
CA CYS A 228 11.87 -2.05 11.33
C CYS A 228 12.81 -1.57 12.44
N VAL A 229 12.57 -0.38 13.00
CA VAL A 229 13.36 0.16 14.13
C VAL A 229 13.25 -0.73 15.36
N ALA A 230 12.03 -1.17 15.71
CA ALA A 230 11.79 -2.06 16.83
C ALA A 230 12.51 -3.41 16.66
N ALA A 231 12.38 -4.04 15.49
CA ALA A 231 13.01 -5.32 15.18
C ALA A 231 14.54 -5.22 15.22
N ALA A 232 15.12 -4.17 14.64
CA ALA A 232 16.56 -3.94 14.63
C ALA A 232 17.11 -3.75 16.06
N SER A 233 16.37 -3.03 16.90
CA SER A 233 16.73 -2.83 18.32
C SER A 233 16.76 -4.15 19.10
N VAL A 234 15.82 -5.05 18.82
CA VAL A 234 15.81 -6.39 19.41
C VAL A 234 17.01 -7.22 18.94
N ILE A 235 17.29 -7.23 17.64
CA ILE A 235 18.45 -7.96 17.08
C ILE A 235 19.76 -7.43 17.68
N ASP A 236 19.87 -6.11 17.86
CA ASP A 236 21.08 -5.49 18.44
C ASP A 236 21.29 -5.87 19.90
N SER A 237 20.23 -6.11 20.64
CA SER A 237 20.31 -6.48 22.05
C SER A 237 20.61 -7.96 22.30
N PHE A 238 20.60 -8.84 21.30
CA PHE A 238 20.85 -10.27 21.48
C PHE A 238 22.15 -10.61 22.22
N PRO A 239 23.33 -10.01 21.94
CA PRO A 239 24.52 -10.33 22.68
C PRO A 239 24.43 -9.95 24.16
N ASP A 240 23.69 -8.90 24.49
CA ASP A 240 23.58 -8.40 25.88
C ASP A 240 22.78 -9.37 26.77
N PHE A 241 21.90 -10.22 26.19
CA PHE A 241 21.21 -11.29 26.95
C PHE A 241 22.15 -12.37 27.45
N PHE A 242 23.26 -12.59 26.74
CA PHE A 242 24.24 -13.64 27.02
C PHE A 242 25.50 -13.07 27.71
N HIS A 243 25.52 -11.75 27.95
CA HIS A 243 26.61 -11.09 28.63
C HIS A 243 26.34 -11.12 30.14
N ASP A 244 26.86 -12.13 30.81
CA ASP A 244 26.83 -12.19 32.28
C ASP A 244 27.89 -11.23 32.85
N LYS A 245 27.58 -10.58 34.00
CA LYS A 245 28.49 -9.65 34.68
C LYS A 245 29.89 -10.23 34.95
N TYR A 246 30.01 -11.57 34.86
CA TYR A 246 31.23 -12.34 35.13
C TYR A 246 31.73 -13.12 33.89
N ALA A 247 31.03 -13.09 32.77
CA ALA A 247 31.47 -13.77 31.55
C ALA A 247 32.34 -12.81 30.72
N SER A 248 33.61 -13.20 30.54
CA SER A 248 34.52 -12.51 29.62
C SER A 248 33.95 -12.50 28.21
N GLU A 249 34.37 -11.55 27.37
CA GLU A 249 34.05 -11.51 25.91
C GLU A 249 34.45 -12.80 25.15
N GLN A 250 35.13 -13.70 25.82
CA GLN A 250 35.55 -15.03 25.35
C GLN A 250 34.45 -16.09 25.52
N SER A 251 33.34 -15.80 26.24
CA SER A 251 32.25 -16.74 26.41
C SER A 251 31.74 -17.24 25.06
N ILE A 252 31.58 -18.55 24.92
CA ILE A 252 31.07 -19.22 23.72
C ILE A 252 29.67 -18.69 23.37
N PHE A 253 28.85 -18.41 24.39
CA PHE A 253 27.49 -17.86 24.21
C PHE A 253 27.50 -16.46 23.60
N PHE A 254 28.45 -15.60 23.98
CA PHE A 254 28.61 -14.28 23.40
C PHE A 254 29.03 -14.34 21.92
N LYS A 255 29.97 -15.26 21.60
CA LYS A 255 30.38 -15.52 20.20
C LYS A 255 29.23 -16.05 19.35
N VAL A 256 28.46 -17.01 19.90
CA VAL A 256 27.26 -17.54 19.24
C VAL A 256 26.22 -16.43 18.99
N ALA A 257 25.96 -15.56 19.97
CA ALA A 257 25.03 -14.44 19.80
C ALA A 257 25.48 -13.44 18.72
N LYS A 258 26.80 -13.20 18.60
CA LYS A 258 27.35 -12.38 17.50
C LYS A 258 27.12 -13.01 16.12
N VAL A 259 27.25 -14.33 15.99
CA VAL A 259 27.00 -15.07 14.74
C VAL A 259 25.50 -15.17 14.45
N LEU A 260 24.67 -15.23 15.47
CA LEU A 260 23.22 -15.33 15.32
C LEU A 260 22.61 -14.09 14.62
N ARG A 261 23.17 -12.89 14.84
CA ARG A 261 22.71 -11.65 14.18
C ARG A 261 22.71 -11.75 12.66
N PRO A 262 23.84 -12.01 11.98
CA PRO A 262 23.86 -12.10 10.52
C PRO A 262 22.99 -13.28 10.00
N LEU A 263 22.86 -14.37 10.75
CA LEU A 263 21.99 -15.48 10.38
C LEU A 263 20.51 -15.07 10.40
N ILE A 264 20.05 -14.36 11.43
CA ILE A 264 18.67 -13.85 11.50
C ILE A 264 18.41 -12.85 10.37
N LEU A 265 19.35 -11.92 10.13
CA LEU A 265 19.23 -10.97 9.04
C LEU A 265 19.20 -11.66 7.67
N GLY A 266 20.07 -12.65 7.45
CA GLY A 266 20.06 -13.47 6.24
C GLY A 266 18.75 -14.22 6.04
N PHE A 267 18.17 -14.76 7.12
CA PHE A 267 16.88 -15.45 7.08
C PHE A 267 15.72 -14.50 6.77
N ILE A 268 15.68 -13.32 7.40
CA ILE A 268 14.70 -12.26 7.09
C ILE A 268 14.83 -11.85 5.62
N LEU A 269 16.05 -11.69 5.12
CA LEU A 269 16.33 -11.37 3.73
C LEU A 269 15.78 -12.42 2.76
N CYS A 270 16.13 -13.68 2.98
CA CYS A 270 15.67 -14.78 2.13
C CYS A 270 14.15 -14.90 2.10
N THR A 271 13.49 -14.77 3.27
CA THR A 271 12.02 -14.83 3.35
C THR A 271 11.37 -13.62 2.70
N SER A 272 11.96 -12.43 2.80
CA SER A 272 11.47 -11.22 2.13
C SER A 272 11.56 -11.33 0.60
N HIS A 273 12.69 -11.80 0.07
CA HIS A 273 12.84 -12.06 -1.37
C HIS A 273 11.85 -13.14 -1.85
N SER A 274 11.73 -14.24 -1.09
CA SER A 274 10.77 -15.30 -1.36
C SER A 274 9.33 -14.73 -1.46
N ARG A 275 8.95 -13.84 -0.55
CA ARG A 275 7.65 -13.14 -0.61
C ARG A 275 7.51 -12.28 -1.86
N THR A 276 8.52 -11.47 -2.17
CA THR A 276 8.52 -10.59 -3.34
C THR A 276 8.39 -11.39 -4.64
N PHE A 277 9.16 -12.47 -4.80
CA PHE A 277 9.05 -13.34 -5.97
C PHE A 277 7.67 -13.99 -6.08
N SER A 278 7.07 -14.42 -4.96
CA SER A 278 5.72 -14.98 -4.98
C SER A 278 4.69 -13.95 -5.44
N MET A 279 4.81 -12.68 -4.99
CA MET A 279 3.90 -11.61 -5.40
C MET A 279 4.04 -11.27 -6.88
N LEU A 280 5.27 -11.08 -7.36
CA LEU A 280 5.54 -10.73 -8.76
C LEU A 280 5.07 -11.82 -9.72
N ASN A 281 5.43 -13.08 -9.44
CA ASN A 281 5.08 -14.18 -10.33
C ASN A 281 3.63 -14.64 -10.20
N GLY A 282 3.03 -14.47 -9.01
CA GLY A 282 1.64 -14.91 -8.77
C GLY A 282 0.59 -13.89 -9.17
N TYR A 283 0.89 -12.59 -9.04
CA TYR A 283 -0.09 -11.52 -9.16
C TYR A 283 0.34 -10.38 -10.09
N GLY A 284 1.43 -10.54 -10.86
CA GLY A 284 1.94 -9.52 -11.78
C GLY A 284 1.13 -9.37 -13.08
N ALA A 285 0.36 -10.39 -13.45
CA ALA A 285 -0.38 -10.42 -14.71
C ALA A 285 -1.26 -9.18 -15.01
N PRO A 286 -2.00 -8.57 -14.04
CA PRO A 286 -2.78 -7.37 -14.30
C PRO A 286 -1.97 -6.15 -14.77
N LEU A 287 -0.69 -6.08 -14.45
CA LEU A 287 0.19 -5.03 -14.95
C LEU A 287 0.83 -5.44 -16.28
N GLN A 288 1.31 -6.67 -16.37
CA GLN A 288 2.02 -7.20 -17.55
C GLN A 288 1.13 -7.29 -18.78
N ILE A 289 -0.18 -7.53 -18.60
CA ILE A 289 -1.12 -7.70 -19.74
C ILE A 289 -1.22 -6.43 -20.60
N TYR A 290 -0.91 -5.25 -20.03
CA TYR A 290 -0.93 -3.99 -20.76
C TYR A 290 0.18 -3.85 -21.80
N GLU A 291 1.28 -4.62 -21.69
CA GLU A 291 2.33 -4.71 -22.69
C GLU A 291 1.80 -5.32 -24.01
N HIS A 292 0.71 -6.09 -23.91
CA HIS A 292 0.04 -6.71 -25.06
C HIS A 292 -1.06 -5.85 -25.69
N LEU A 293 -1.29 -4.62 -25.20
CA LEU A 293 -2.16 -3.64 -25.83
C LEU A 293 -1.44 -2.95 -27.01
N GLU A 294 -0.84 -3.73 -27.89
CA GLU A 294 -0.23 -3.19 -29.10
C GLU A 294 -1.29 -2.77 -30.10
N TYR A 295 -0.91 -1.90 -31.04
CA TYR A 295 -1.78 -1.51 -32.15
C TYR A 295 -1.98 -2.71 -33.08
N HIS A 296 -3.23 -3.07 -33.28
CA HIS A 296 -3.66 -4.05 -34.28
C HIS A 296 -4.49 -3.34 -35.34
N GLU A 297 -4.39 -3.75 -36.61
CA GLU A 297 -5.12 -3.12 -37.74
C GLU A 297 -6.62 -3.06 -37.48
N ASP A 298 -7.18 -4.08 -36.82
CA ASP A 298 -8.61 -4.17 -36.48
C ASP A 298 -9.01 -3.42 -35.20
N THR A 299 -8.05 -2.91 -34.43
CA THR A 299 -8.27 -2.11 -33.22
C THR A 299 -7.72 -0.71 -33.45
N GLY A 300 -8.32 0.03 -34.35
CA GLY A 300 -7.91 1.37 -34.76
C GLY A 300 -8.22 2.46 -33.73
N PRO A 301 -7.90 3.74 -34.06
CA PRO A 301 -8.26 4.88 -33.23
C PRO A 301 -9.74 4.88 -32.87
N GLY A 302 -10.04 5.13 -31.60
CA GLY A 302 -11.42 5.11 -31.09
C GLY A 302 -11.84 3.80 -30.43
N SER A 303 -10.94 2.81 -30.32
CA SER A 303 -11.22 1.54 -29.64
C SER A 303 -11.59 1.74 -28.17
N VAL A 304 -12.50 0.89 -27.68
CA VAL A 304 -12.98 0.89 -26.30
C VAL A 304 -12.43 -0.34 -25.58
N LEU A 305 -11.70 -0.11 -24.48
CA LEU A 305 -11.26 -1.15 -23.56
C LEU A 305 -12.29 -1.34 -22.45
N CYS A 306 -12.82 -2.54 -22.31
CA CYS A 306 -13.76 -2.89 -21.27
C CYS A 306 -13.08 -3.66 -20.13
N VAL A 307 -13.52 -3.38 -18.90
CA VAL A 307 -13.07 -4.06 -17.68
C VAL A 307 -14.31 -4.36 -16.83
N GLY A 308 -14.43 -5.60 -16.38
CA GLY A 308 -15.53 -6.06 -15.55
C GLY A 308 -15.19 -6.06 -14.06
N SER A 309 -15.39 -7.20 -13.41
CA SER A 309 -15.06 -7.41 -11.98
C SER A 309 -13.58 -7.15 -11.64
N GLU A 310 -12.72 -7.09 -12.64
CA GLU A 310 -11.29 -6.79 -12.53
C GLU A 310 -10.96 -5.30 -12.39
N TRP A 311 -11.95 -4.43 -12.29
CA TRP A 311 -11.77 -2.98 -12.12
C TRP A 311 -10.80 -2.61 -10.99
N HIS A 312 -10.80 -3.37 -9.89
CA HIS A 312 -9.94 -3.14 -8.72
C HIS A 312 -8.48 -3.52 -8.96
N ARG A 313 -8.17 -4.24 -10.06
CA ARG A 313 -6.81 -4.55 -10.53
C ARG A 313 -6.39 -3.70 -11.71
N TYR A 314 -7.25 -2.81 -12.18
CA TYR A 314 -6.91 -1.84 -13.21
C TYR A 314 -5.81 -0.90 -12.70
N PRO A 315 -4.59 -0.94 -13.29
CA PRO A 315 -3.44 -0.25 -12.71
C PRO A 315 -3.53 1.26 -12.88
N SER A 316 -3.80 1.74 -14.08
CA SER A 316 -3.89 3.17 -14.41
C SER A 316 -4.14 3.37 -15.91
N SER A 317 -4.82 4.45 -16.27
CA SER A 317 -4.93 4.92 -17.67
C SER A 317 -3.57 5.30 -18.29
N PHE A 318 -2.53 5.49 -17.48
CA PHE A 318 -1.17 5.74 -17.96
C PHE A 318 -0.61 4.61 -18.84
N PHE A 319 -1.03 3.37 -18.58
CA PHE A 319 -0.60 2.20 -19.35
C PHE A 319 -1.46 1.91 -20.57
N VAL A 320 -2.51 2.70 -20.79
CA VAL A 320 -3.44 2.52 -21.91
C VAL A 320 -2.91 3.31 -23.13
N PRO A 321 -2.69 2.67 -24.29
CA PRO A 321 -2.24 3.34 -25.49
C PRO A 321 -3.23 4.40 -25.99
N SER A 322 -2.73 5.42 -26.69
CA SER A 322 -3.51 6.56 -27.16
C SER A 322 -4.58 6.24 -28.22
N TYR A 323 -4.50 5.09 -28.87
CA TYR A 323 -5.54 4.64 -29.82
C TYR A 323 -6.82 4.17 -29.12
N ILE A 324 -6.73 3.82 -27.83
CA ILE A 324 -7.88 3.48 -27.00
C ILE A 324 -8.50 4.80 -26.51
N SER A 325 -9.71 5.10 -27.00
CA SER A 325 -10.40 6.34 -26.68
C SER A 325 -10.96 6.35 -25.27
N GLU A 326 -11.44 5.21 -24.79
CA GLU A 326 -12.14 5.09 -23.52
C GLU A 326 -11.86 3.76 -22.82
N VAL A 327 -11.79 3.80 -21.48
CA VAL A 327 -11.89 2.62 -20.61
C VAL A 327 -13.30 2.62 -20.01
N ARG A 328 -14.05 1.54 -20.23
CA ARG A 328 -15.44 1.41 -19.78
C ARG A 328 -15.61 0.21 -18.86
N TRP A 329 -16.51 0.39 -17.91
CA TRP A 329 -16.86 -0.64 -16.96
C TRP A 329 -18.06 -1.44 -17.47
N ILE A 330 -18.01 -2.76 -17.35
CA ILE A 330 -19.13 -3.65 -17.63
C ILE A 330 -19.70 -4.22 -16.32
N ASP A 331 -21.02 -4.51 -16.31
CA ASP A 331 -21.67 -5.10 -15.14
C ASP A 331 -21.34 -6.59 -15.04
N ASP A 332 -20.47 -6.89 -14.07
CA ASP A 332 -20.01 -8.24 -13.74
C ASP A 332 -20.34 -8.61 -12.27
N GLY A 333 -21.42 -8.02 -11.74
CA GLY A 333 -21.90 -8.30 -10.38
C GLY A 333 -21.31 -7.41 -9.29
N PHE A 334 -20.32 -6.54 -9.57
CA PHE A 334 -19.91 -5.51 -8.63
C PHE A 334 -20.99 -4.42 -8.54
N ARG A 335 -21.41 -4.07 -7.32
CA ARG A 335 -22.53 -3.14 -7.06
C ARG A 335 -22.11 -1.87 -6.31
N GLY A 336 -20.81 -1.58 -6.27
CA GLY A 336 -20.28 -0.34 -5.72
C GLY A 336 -20.07 0.75 -6.78
N LEU A 337 -19.71 1.95 -6.30
CA LEU A 337 -19.35 3.05 -7.19
C LEU A 337 -18.04 2.75 -7.93
N LEU A 338 -18.05 2.99 -9.24
CA LEU A 338 -16.87 2.91 -10.10
C LEU A 338 -16.34 4.31 -10.42
N PRO A 339 -15.04 4.43 -10.75
CA PRO A 339 -14.47 5.70 -11.20
C PRO A 339 -15.19 6.24 -12.42
N PHE A 340 -15.37 7.57 -12.45
CA PHE A 340 -15.88 8.28 -13.62
C PHE A 340 -14.70 8.87 -14.41
N PRO A 341 -14.71 8.85 -15.74
CA PRO A 341 -13.66 9.47 -16.53
C PRO A 341 -13.52 10.96 -16.21
N PHE A 342 -12.29 11.39 -15.96
CA PHE A 342 -11.99 12.80 -15.79
C PHE A 342 -12.18 13.53 -17.12
N ASN A 343 -12.94 14.61 -17.10
CA ASN A 343 -13.15 15.43 -18.27
C ASN A 343 -12.97 16.91 -17.91
N GLU A 344 -11.87 17.50 -18.39
CA GLU A 344 -11.51 18.88 -18.11
C GLU A 344 -12.54 19.88 -18.69
N THR A 345 -13.08 19.60 -19.88
CA THR A 345 -14.06 20.49 -20.53
C THR A 345 -15.40 20.54 -19.79
N LEU A 346 -15.72 19.52 -19.01
CA LEU A 346 -16.92 19.48 -18.17
C LEU A 346 -16.74 20.09 -16.79
N GLY A 347 -15.57 20.64 -16.48
CA GLY A 347 -15.28 21.27 -15.19
C GLY A 347 -14.44 20.42 -14.21
N GLY A 348 -13.85 19.32 -14.68
CA GLY A 348 -12.97 18.49 -13.89
C GLY A 348 -13.61 17.95 -12.60
N THR A 349 -13.00 18.22 -11.45
CA THR A 349 -13.50 17.77 -10.13
C THR A 349 -14.79 18.46 -9.68
N THR A 350 -15.15 19.62 -10.26
CA THR A 350 -16.41 20.32 -9.95
C THR A 350 -17.61 19.66 -10.61
N ALA A 351 -17.40 18.88 -11.67
CA ALA A 351 -18.43 18.21 -12.48
C ALA A 351 -18.70 16.77 -12.01
N ALA A 352 -18.70 16.53 -10.70
CA ALA A 352 -19.02 15.21 -10.16
C ALA A 352 -20.40 14.75 -10.64
N PRO A 353 -20.53 13.50 -11.16
CA PRO A 353 -21.81 12.98 -11.63
C PRO A 353 -22.88 12.98 -10.54
N SER A 354 -24.13 13.30 -10.92
CA SER A 354 -25.25 13.38 -9.98
C SER A 354 -25.59 12.05 -9.28
N TYR A 355 -25.13 10.93 -9.80
CA TYR A 355 -25.33 9.59 -9.20
C TYR A 355 -24.27 9.22 -8.18
N PHE A 356 -23.21 10.00 -7.99
CA PHE A 356 -22.25 9.77 -6.92
C PHE A 356 -22.94 9.96 -5.58
N ASN A 357 -22.68 9.03 -4.67
CA ASN A 357 -23.29 8.98 -3.35
C ASN A 357 -22.28 8.49 -2.29
N ASP A 358 -22.62 8.72 -1.04
CA ASP A 358 -21.82 8.30 0.13
C ASP A 358 -22.11 6.88 0.61
N LYS A 359 -23.03 6.16 -0.07
CA LYS A 359 -23.47 4.80 0.29
C LYS A 359 -22.82 3.71 -0.54
N ASN A 360 -21.83 4.04 -1.35
CA ASN A 360 -21.15 3.11 -2.27
C ASN A 360 -22.15 2.28 -3.11
N LYS A 361 -23.22 2.91 -3.57
CA LYS A 361 -24.25 2.23 -4.40
C LYS A 361 -23.96 2.44 -5.88
N ALA A 362 -23.99 1.35 -6.63
CA ALA A 362 -23.90 1.38 -8.08
C ALA A 362 -25.03 2.18 -8.72
N SER A 363 -24.73 2.77 -9.86
CA SER A 363 -25.72 3.35 -10.78
C SER A 363 -25.57 2.69 -12.15
N ASP A 364 -26.68 2.37 -12.81
CA ASP A 364 -26.66 1.78 -14.17
C ASP A 364 -25.97 2.69 -15.18
N LYS A 365 -25.84 3.99 -14.88
CA LYS A 365 -25.14 4.97 -15.74
C LYS A 365 -23.63 4.79 -15.77
N GLN A 366 -23.04 4.10 -14.80
CA GLN A 366 -21.60 3.86 -14.76
C GLN A 366 -21.16 2.66 -15.60
N TYR A 367 -22.11 1.78 -15.98
CA TYR A 367 -21.82 0.61 -16.78
C TYR A 367 -22.12 0.85 -18.27
N LEU A 368 -21.31 0.21 -19.11
CA LEU A 368 -21.59 0.10 -20.53
C LEU A 368 -22.75 -0.90 -20.73
N LYS A 369 -23.84 -0.44 -21.32
CA LYS A 369 -25.04 -1.28 -21.49
C LYS A 369 -24.87 -2.35 -22.58
N ASP A 370 -24.20 -1.97 -23.66
CA ASP A 370 -23.94 -2.86 -24.78
C ASP A 370 -22.48 -3.33 -24.80
N ILE A 371 -22.27 -4.57 -24.44
CA ILE A 371 -20.95 -5.19 -24.52
C ILE A 371 -20.44 -5.26 -25.97
N GLY A 372 -21.33 -5.11 -26.93
CA GLY A 372 -21.02 -5.01 -28.35
C GLY A 372 -20.16 -3.80 -28.71
N ALA A 373 -20.15 -2.77 -27.90
CA ALA A 373 -19.27 -1.62 -28.08
C ALA A 373 -17.84 -1.85 -27.59
N CYS A 374 -17.57 -2.96 -26.90
CA CYS A 374 -16.20 -3.32 -26.45
C CYS A 374 -15.39 -3.89 -27.61
N ASN A 375 -14.27 -3.24 -27.93
CA ASN A 375 -13.28 -3.78 -28.89
C ASN A 375 -12.31 -4.73 -28.19
N LEU A 376 -11.92 -4.36 -26.96
CA LEU A 376 -11.01 -5.12 -26.10
C LEU A 376 -11.66 -5.35 -24.73
N LEU A 377 -11.35 -6.49 -24.10
CA LEU A 377 -11.87 -6.85 -22.79
C LEU A 377 -10.78 -7.49 -21.92
N MET A 378 -10.65 -7.01 -20.68
CA MET A 378 -9.83 -7.62 -19.65
C MET A 378 -10.67 -8.56 -18.78
N GLU A 379 -10.24 -9.81 -18.62
CA GLU A 379 -10.95 -10.83 -17.89
C GLU A 379 -10.01 -11.71 -17.07
N LEU A 380 -10.42 -12.08 -15.86
CA LEU A 380 -9.76 -13.11 -15.04
C LEU A 380 -10.59 -14.39 -15.07
N ASP A 381 -10.04 -15.44 -15.68
CA ASP A 381 -10.62 -16.78 -15.74
C ASP A 381 -10.01 -17.68 -14.69
N LEU A 382 -10.70 -17.83 -13.55
CA LEU A 382 -10.32 -18.78 -12.48
C LEU A 382 -10.96 -20.16 -12.65
N ARG A 383 -11.60 -20.42 -13.80
CA ARG A 383 -12.32 -21.67 -14.10
C ARG A 383 -13.40 -21.99 -13.06
N ARG A 384 -14.03 -20.95 -12.50
CA ARG A 384 -15.13 -21.07 -11.55
C ARG A 384 -16.49 -20.90 -12.25
N ALA A 385 -17.58 -20.87 -11.47
CA ALA A 385 -18.96 -20.91 -11.93
C ALA A 385 -19.41 -19.76 -12.85
N TYR A 386 -18.64 -18.69 -13.01
CA TYR A 386 -18.92 -17.64 -13.98
C TYR A 386 -18.28 -18.02 -15.32
N PRO A 387 -19.09 -18.11 -16.41
CA PRO A 387 -18.54 -18.40 -17.71
C PRO A 387 -17.58 -17.29 -18.14
N SER A 388 -16.33 -17.64 -18.43
CA SER A 388 -15.37 -16.77 -19.07
C SER A 388 -15.88 -16.41 -20.47
N ARG A 389 -15.95 -15.11 -20.80
CA ARG A 389 -16.33 -14.63 -22.14
C ARG A 389 -15.33 -15.10 -23.20
N GLY A 390 -14.08 -15.24 -22.83
CA GLY A 390 -13.04 -15.79 -23.68
C GLY A 390 -13.25 -17.27 -24.07
N ASN A 391 -14.27 -17.95 -23.55
CA ASN A 391 -14.67 -19.28 -24.01
C ASN A 391 -15.61 -19.23 -25.23
N ASP A 392 -16.22 -18.07 -25.50
CA ASP A 392 -16.97 -17.83 -26.73
C ASP A 392 -16.04 -17.41 -27.87
N LEU A 393 -15.46 -18.39 -28.54
CA LEU A 393 -14.53 -18.21 -29.65
C LEU A 393 -15.20 -17.65 -30.92
N SER A 394 -16.52 -17.57 -30.96
CA SER A 394 -17.25 -16.94 -32.09
C SER A 394 -17.29 -15.42 -31.97
N THR A 395 -17.22 -14.90 -30.76
CA THR A 395 -17.25 -13.46 -30.46
C THR A 395 -15.90 -12.91 -30.07
N TRP A 396 -15.07 -13.68 -29.34
CA TRP A 396 -13.84 -13.23 -28.74
C TRP A 396 -12.63 -14.05 -29.16
N GLU A 397 -11.55 -13.37 -29.49
CA GLU A 397 -10.22 -13.93 -29.67
C GLU A 397 -9.33 -13.58 -28.48
N THR A 398 -8.59 -14.53 -27.96
CA THR A 398 -7.62 -14.28 -26.89
C THR A 398 -6.30 -13.77 -27.48
N LEU A 399 -5.98 -12.50 -27.26
CA LEU A 399 -4.71 -11.90 -27.67
C LEU A 399 -3.55 -12.30 -26.76
N ALA A 400 -3.81 -12.30 -25.46
CA ALA A 400 -2.85 -12.69 -24.46
C ALA A 400 -3.52 -13.38 -23.26
N ALA A 401 -2.81 -14.34 -22.65
CA ALA A 401 -3.27 -15.03 -21.45
C ALA A 401 -2.06 -15.24 -20.53
N LEU A 402 -2.10 -14.64 -19.36
CA LEU A 402 -1.02 -14.69 -18.36
C LEU A 402 -1.47 -15.46 -17.12
N PRO A 403 -0.59 -16.26 -16.49
CA PRO A 403 -0.95 -17.00 -15.28
C PRO A 403 -1.24 -16.02 -14.13
N PHE A 404 -2.32 -16.27 -13.41
CA PHE A 404 -2.69 -15.52 -12.20
C PHE A 404 -3.01 -16.48 -11.07
N LEU A 405 -2.39 -16.30 -9.91
CA LEU A 405 -2.50 -17.22 -8.78
C LEU A 405 -3.90 -17.16 -8.14
N ASP A 406 -4.55 -18.31 -8.07
CA ASP A 406 -5.82 -18.45 -7.36
C ASP A 406 -5.58 -18.52 -5.85
N ARG A 407 -5.95 -17.43 -5.17
CA ARG A 407 -5.76 -17.25 -3.72
C ARG A 407 -6.56 -18.29 -2.91
N GLU A 408 -7.73 -18.70 -3.36
CA GLU A 408 -8.61 -19.57 -2.58
C GLU A 408 -8.20 -21.02 -2.63
N LEU A 409 -7.79 -21.48 -3.82
CA LEU A 409 -7.39 -22.87 -4.02
C LEU A 409 -5.91 -23.13 -3.70
N SER A 410 -5.08 -22.08 -3.60
CA SER A 410 -3.66 -22.22 -3.29
C SER A 410 -3.39 -22.25 -1.78
N PRO A 411 -2.55 -23.18 -1.28
CA PRO A 411 -2.20 -23.26 0.13
C PRO A 411 -1.49 -21.99 0.62
N ALA A 412 -1.83 -21.52 1.84
CA ALA A 412 -1.38 -20.26 2.37
C ALA A 412 0.16 -20.06 2.36
N LEU A 413 0.92 -21.11 2.69
CA LEU A 413 2.38 -21.05 2.71
C LEU A 413 2.95 -20.80 1.30
N TYR A 414 2.55 -21.61 0.32
CA TYR A 414 3.09 -21.54 -1.03
C TYR A 414 2.61 -20.31 -1.80
N ARG A 415 1.37 -19.83 -1.58
CA ARG A 415 0.93 -18.57 -2.17
C ARG A 415 1.61 -17.34 -1.57
N SER A 416 2.09 -17.44 -0.32
CA SER A 416 2.74 -16.34 0.36
C SER A 416 4.23 -16.25 0.09
N PHE A 417 4.90 -17.40 -0.07
CA PHE A 417 6.35 -17.49 -0.20
C PHE A 417 6.75 -18.35 -1.40
N PHE A 418 7.69 -17.85 -2.19
CA PHE A 418 8.25 -18.56 -3.34
C PHE A 418 9.27 -19.60 -2.85
N ILE A 419 8.87 -20.87 -2.90
CA ILE A 419 9.77 -21.99 -2.60
C ILE A 419 10.15 -22.62 -3.93
N PRO A 420 11.43 -22.54 -4.37
CA PRO A 420 11.87 -23.08 -5.63
C PRO A 420 11.38 -24.52 -5.85
N TYR A 421 11.06 -24.87 -7.08
CA TYR A 421 10.51 -26.17 -7.53
C TYR A 421 9.11 -26.50 -6.99
N GLN A 422 8.73 -26.10 -5.77
CA GLN A 422 7.44 -26.44 -5.19
C GLN A 422 6.35 -25.39 -5.49
N TRP A 423 6.74 -24.14 -5.66
CA TRP A 423 5.79 -23.03 -5.79
C TRP A 423 4.80 -23.19 -6.94
N GLN A 424 5.28 -23.60 -8.14
CA GLN A 424 4.41 -23.82 -9.30
C GLN A 424 3.53 -25.07 -9.14
N HIS A 425 4.06 -26.14 -8.53
CA HIS A 425 3.34 -27.41 -8.39
C HIS A 425 2.29 -27.43 -7.28
N LYS A 426 2.47 -26.60 -6.26
CA LYS A 426 1.57 -26.54 -5.09
C LYS A 426 0.49 -25.48 -5.22
N ASN A 427 0.69 -24.47 -6.05
CA ASN A 427 -0.29 -23.41 -6.27
C ASN A 427 -1.18 -23.72 -7.48
N VAL A 428 -2.38 -23.20 -7.43
CA VAL A 428 -3.37 -23.26 -8.52
C VAL A 428 -3.39 -21.91 -9.24
N PHE A 429 -3.43 -21.95 -10.56
CA PHE A 429 -3.41 -20.76 -11.40
C PHE A 429 -4.65 -20.70 -12.30
N GLY A 430 -5.24 -19.53 -12.39
CA GLY A 430 -6.14 -19.13 -13.45
C GLY A 430 -5.38 -18.39 -14.56
N LEU A 431 -6.13 -17.78 -15.47
CA LEU A 431 -5.60 -17.00 -16.59
C LEU A 431 -6.16 -15.59 -16.57
N TYR A 432 -5.27 -14.61 -16.55
CA TYR A 432 -5.63 -13.22 -16.79
C TYR A 432 -5.53 -12.95 -18.28
N LYS A 433 -6.66 -12.65 -18.93
CA LYS A 433 -6.80 -12.63 -20.38
C LYS A 433 -7.05 -11.22 -20.91
N LEU A 434 -6.44 -10.90 -22.05
CA LEU A 434 -6.82 -9.82 -22.93
C LEU A 434 -7.53 -10.43 -24.12
N LEU A 435 -8.78 -10.04 -24.32
CA LEU A 435 -9.65 -10.50 -25.38
C LEU A 435 -9.87 -9.38 -26.39
N ARG A 436 -9.90 -9.73 -27.68
CA ARG A 436 -10.31 -8.87 -28.78
C ARG A 436 -11.64 -9.37 -29.31
N ARG A 437 -12.53 -8.45 -29.61
CA ARG A 437 -13.80 -8.79 -30.29
C ARG A 437 -13.56 -9.06 -31.77
N LEU A 438 -14.05 -10.19 -32.23
CA LEU A 438 -14.02 -10.52 -33.65
C LEU A 438 -14.99 -9.64 -34.42
N PRO A 439 -14.66 -9.21 -35.67
CA PRO A 439 -15.60 -8.52 -36.55
C PRO A 439 -16.84 -9.38 -36.73
N VAL A 440 -18.01 -8.79 -36.61
CA VAL A 440 -19.26 -9.50 -36.94
C VAL A 440 -19.17 -9.90 -38.42
N GLN A 441 -19.10 -11.18 -38.73
CA GLN A 441 -19.23 -11.66 -40.09
C GLN A 441 -20.65 -11.32 -40.55
N VAL A 442 -20.77 -10.23 -41.29
CA VAL A 442 -22.01 -9.95 -42.00
C VAL A 442 -22.20 -11.10 -42.98
N ALA A 443 -23.16 -11.98 -42.71
CA ALA A 443 -23.52 -13.04 -43.62
C ALA A 443 -23.77 -12.38 -45.00
N LYS A 444 -22.91 -12.67 -45.98
CA LYS A 444 -23.15 -12.21 -47.36
C LYS A 444 -24.48 -12.78 -47.76
N ASP A 445 -25.39 -11.87 -48.05
CA ASP A 445 -26.73 -12.21 -48.51
C ASP A 445 -26.60 -13.21 -49.68
N PRO A 446 -27.24 -14.40 -49.64
CA PRO A 446 -27.13 -15.41 -50.71
C PRO A 446 -27.62 -14.91 -52.07
N GLU A 447 -28.31 -13.78 -52.12
CA GLU A 447 -28.82 -13.21 -53.38
C GLU A 447 -27.75 -12.49 -54.22
N GLN A 448 -26.57 -12.11 -53.64
CA GLN A 448 -25.50 -11.49 -54.45
C GLN A 448 -24.59 -12.49 -55.19
N LEU A 449 -24.75 -13.79 -54.97
CA LEU A 449 -24.02 -14.84 -55.69
C LEU A 449 -24.73 -15.33 -56.97
N LYS A 450 -25.91 -14.75 -57.36
CA LYS A 450 -26.65 -15.12 -58.56
C LYS A 450 -26.58 -14.12 -59.71
N SER A 451 -25.72 -13.10 -59.59
CA SER A 451 -25.60 -12.06 -60.63
C SER A 451 -24.15 -11.84 -61.09
N ASN A 452 -23.41 -12.93 -61.31
CA ASN A 452 -22.22 -12.92 -62.18
C ASN A 452 -22.21 -14.17 -63.04
#